data_b2991b07f0289808138d0cebd7c90f71
#
_entry.id   b2991b07f0289808138d0cebd7c90f71
#
_cell.length_a   1.000
_cell.length_b   1.000
_cell.length_c   1.000
_cell.angle_alpha   90.00
_cell.angle_beta   90.00
_cell.angle_gamma   90.00
#
_symmetry.space_group_name_H-M   'P 1'
#
loop_
_entity.id
_entity.type
_entity.pdbx_description
1 polymer ?
#
loop_
_entity_poly.entity_id
_entity_poly.type
_entity_poly.pdbx_seq_one_letter_code
_entity_poly.pdbx_strand_id
1 'polypeptide(L)'
;YDKKYNENEYLLYLQQSLYGIILDAHESQGFAIEEALSCNVPLLVWNTRYMSQEYSSKYENIPCTTIPYWNDKCGEYFYEQNEFESKYNEFISKLETYQPRKYILDNLSVEQCSRRWKKLIAEIK
;
A
#
# COMPACT_ATOMS: atom_id res chain seq x y z
N TYR A 1 2.80 -18.76 2.90
CA TYR A 1 3.76 -18.37 3.95
C TYR A 1 4.54 -19.61 4.38
N ASP A 2 5.76 -19.72 3.89
CA ASP A 2 6.71 -20.69 4.45
C ASP A 2 7.00 -20.25 5.89
N LYS A 3 7.07 -21.21 6.82
CA LYS A 3 7.32 -21.03 8.27
C LYS A 3 8.61 -20.25 8.66
N LYS A 4 9.15 -19.48 7.73
CA LYS A 4 10.39 -18.68 7.85
C LYS A 4 10.16 -17.18 7.97
N TYR A 5 8.91 -16.71 7.92
CA TYR A 5 8.59 -15.30 8.09
C TYR A 5 8.73 -14.91 9.57
N ASN A 6 9.53 -13.89 9.82
CA ASN A 6 9.73 -13.31 11.14
C ASN A 6 9.31 -11.83 11.10
N GLU A 7 8.21 -11.51 11.75
CA GLU A 7 7.64 -10.15 11.77
C GLU A 7 8.63 -9.10 12.30
N ASN A 8 9.44 -9.45 13.32
CA ASN A 8 10.44 -8.55 13.87
C ASN A 8 11.57 -8.26 12.87
N GLU A 9 11.97 -9.26 12.10
CA GLU A 9 12.98 -9.13 11.04
C GLU A 9 12.44 -8.23 9.90
N TYR A 10 11.21 -8.44 9.49
CA TYR A 10 10.56 -7.60 8.49
C TYR A 10 10.50 -6.13 8.94
N LEU A 11 10.08 -5.89 10.18
CA LEU A 11 10.05 -4.55 10.76
C LEU A 11 11.44 -3.88 10.77
N LEU A 12 12.49 -4.63 11.13
CA LEU A 12 13.86 -4.12 11.10
C LEU A 12 14.31 -3.74 9.67
N TYR A 13 13.97 -4.56 8.67
CA TYR A 13 14.25 -4.21 7.27
C TYR A 13 13.50 -2.95 6.83
N LEU A 14 12.24 -2.81 7.18
CA LEU A 14 11.47 -1.61 6.88
C LEU A 14 12.09 -0.36 7.51
N GLN A 15 12.50 -0.42 8.76
CA GLN A 15 13.13 0.71 9.48
C GLN A 15 14.48 1.14 8.89
N GLN A 16 15.13 0.28 8.13
CA GLN A 16 16.41 0.54 7.46
C GLN A 16 16.25 0.87 5.97
N SER A 17 15.04 0.77 5.44
CA SER A 17 14.76 0.97 4.01
C SER A 17 14.49 2.44 3.72
N LEU A 18 15.05 2.94 2.62
CA LEU A 18 14.74 4.27 2.10
C LEU A 18 13.43 4.28 1.32
N TYR A 19 13.09 3.18 0.67
CA TYR A 19 11.86 2.97 -0.09
C TYR A 19 11.61 1.47 -0.30
N GLY A 20 10.43 1.12 -0.79
CA GLY A 20 10.07 -0.24 -1.20
C GLY A 20 9.48 -0.29 -2.60
N ILE A 21 9.58 -1.46 -3.24
CA ILE A 21 8.90 -1.76 -4.50
C ILE A 21 7.98 -2.95 -4.27
N ILE A 22 6.71 -2.81 -4.63
CA ILE A 22 5.68 -3.85 -4.49
C ILE A 22 5.35 -4.40 -5.88
N LEU A 23 5.54 -5.70 -6.04
CA LEU A 23 5.19 -6.48 -7.22
C LEU A 23 4.28 -7.62 -6.76
N ASP A 24 3.00 -7.33 -6.60
CA ASP A 24 2.02 -8.27 -6.07
C ASP A 24 0.71 -8.19 -6.86
N ALA A 25 -0.24 -9.05 -6.51
CA ALA A 25 -1.58 -9.07 -7.05
C ALA A 25 -2.49 -8.05 -6.33
N HIS A 26 -3.81 -8.27 -6.34
CA HIS A 26 -4.72 -7.42 -5.56
C HIS A 26 -4.64 -7.72 -4.06
N GLU A 27 -4.98 -6.73 -3.28
CA GLU A 27 -5.04 -6.83 -1.82
C GLU A 27 -6.45 -6.55 -1.30
N SER A 28 -6.86 -7.28 -0.28
CA SER A 28 -8.09 -7.00 0.46
C SER A 28 -7.89 -5.90 1.50
N GLN A 29 -6.79 -5.96 2.24
CA GLN A 29 -6.37 -5.00 3.25
C GLN A 29 -4.98 -4.42 2.96
N GLY A 30 -4.00 -5.27 2.62
CA GLY A 30 -2.63 -4.85 2.33
C GLY A 30 -1.80 -4.57 3.59
N PHE A 31 -1.83 -5.45 4.59
CA PHE A 31 -1.10 -5.25 5.85
C PHE A 31 0.39 -4.98 5.65
N ALA A 32 1.07 -5.71 4.76
CA ALA A 32 2.48 -5.49 4.49
C ALA A 32 2.77 -4.07 3.93
N ILE A 33 1.85 -3.56 3.11
CA ILE A 33 1.90 -2.20 2.58
C ILE A 33 1.67 -1.19 3.72
N GLU A 34 0.64 -1.39 4.55
CA GLU A 34 0.34 -0.51 5.68
C GLU A 34 1.49 -0.47 6.70
N GLU A 35 2.15 -1.61 6.95
CA GLU A 35 3.33 -1.70 7.82
C GLU A 35 4.50 -0.90 7.26
N ALA A 36 4.79 -1.00 5.95
CA ALA A 36 5.83 -0.22 5.30
C ALA A 36 5.53 1.29 5.37
N LEU A 37 4.30 1.70 5.05
CA LEU A 37 3.87 3.09 5.17
C LEU A 37 3.93 3.60 6.62
N SER A 38 3.62 2.76 7.60
CA SER A 38 3.72 3.08 9.04
C SER A 38 5.16 3.30 9.49
N CYS A 39 6.13 2.62 8.86
CA CYS A 39 7.56 2.84 9.05
C CYS A 39 8.11 4.05 8.28
N ASN A 40 7.25 4.83 7.64
CA ASN A 40 7.60 5.96 6.78
C ASN A 40 8.39 5.56 5.52
N VAL A 41 8.18 4.35 5.02
CA VAL A 41 8.81 3.84 3.80
C VAL A 41 7.89 4.13 2.62
N PRO A 42 8.24 5.07 1.72
CA PRO A 42 7.47 5.31 0.51
C PRO A 42 7.59 4.12 -0.45
N LEU A 43 6.55 3.88 -1.21
CA LEU A 43 6.44 2.70 -2.06
C LEU A 43 6.24 3.08 -3.53
N LEU A 44 6.88 2.31 -4.42
CA LEU A 44 6.55 2.22 -5.82
C LEU A 44 5.80 0.92 -6.07
N VAL A 45 4.58 0.98 -6.58
CA VAL A 45 3.70 -0.19 -6.66
C VAL A 45 3.31 -0.50 -8.10
N TRP A 46 3.51 -1.75 -8.52
CA TRP A 46 2.84 -2.27 -9.71
C TRP A 46 1.41 -2.62 -9.35
N ASN A 47 0.49 -1.71 -9.67
CA ASN A 47 -0.91 -1.84 -9.30
C ASN A 47 -1.69 -2.71 -10.28
N THR A 48 -2.73 -3.37 -9.82
CA THR A 48 -3.69 -4.14 -10.62
C THR A 48 -4.99 -3.37 -10.83
N ARG A 49 -5.69 -3.66 -11.93
CA ARG A 49 -7.01 -3.06 -12.26
C ARG A 49 -8.16 -4.05 -12.06
N TYR A 50 -7.89 -5.32 -12.35
CA TYR A 50 -8.88 -6.38 -12.36
C TYR A 50 -8.31 -7.66 -11.77
N MET A 51 -9.15 -8.44 -11.12
CA MET A 51 -8.77 -9.75 -10.55
C MET A 51 -8.30 -10.75 -11.61
N SER A 52 -8.67 -10.56 -12.87
CA SER A 52 -8.19 -11.38 -14.00
C SER A 52 -6.68 -11.24 -14.27
N GLN A 53 -6.03 -10.21 -13.73
CA GLN A 53 -4.57 -10.03 -13.82
C GLN A 53 -3.79 -10.98 -12.90
N GLU A 54 -4.47 -11.65 -11.96
CA GLU A 54 -3.87 -12.73 -11.19
C GLU A 54 -3.74 -14.00 -12.02
N TYR A 55 -2.62 -14.70 -11.82
CA TYR A 55 -2.40 -15.99 -12.43
C TYR A 55 -3.53 -16.97 -12.04
N SER A 56 -4.14 -17.61 -13.05
CA SER A 56 -5.27 -18.54 -12.91
C SER A 56 -6.55 -17.97 -12.28
N SER A 57 -6.73 -16.66 -12.18
CA SER A 57 -7.98 -16.05 -11.76
C SER A 57 -9.13 -16.38 -12.72
N LYS A 58 -10.28 -16.74 -12.15
CA LYS A 58 -11.56 -16.91 -12.88
C LYS A 58 -12.46 -15.67 -12.80
N TYR A 59 -12.04 -14.65 -12.10
CA TYR A 59 -12.82 -13.44 -11.82
C TYR A 59 -12.50 -12.35 -12.84
N GLU A 60 -12.93 -12.56 -14.08
CA GLU A 60 -12.80 -11.55 -15.12
C GLU A 60 -13.64 -10.32 -14.78
N ASN A 61 -13.13 -9.14 -15.12
CA ASN A 61 -13.82 -7.85 -15.00
C ASN A 61 -14.24 -7.44 -13.57
N ILE A 62 -13.76 -8.10 -12.51
CA ILE A 62 -13.95 -7.61 -11.16
C ILE A 62 -12.84 -6.58 -10.86
N PRO A 63 -13.22 -5.29 -10.64
CA PRO A 63 -12.22 -4.27 -10.30
C PRO A 63 -11.51 -4.58 -8.99
N CYS A 64 -10.21 -4.36 -8.96
CA CYS A 64 -9.41 -4.53 -7.76
C CYS A 64 -8.20 -3.58 -7.77
N THR A 65 -7.45 -3.58 -6.70
CA THR A 65 -6.22 -2.80 -6.57
C THR A 65 -5.23 -3.49 -5.62
N THR A 66 -3.95 -3.29 -5.85
CA THR A 66 -2.88 -3.70 -4.91
C THR A 66 -2.81 -2.75 -3.70
N ILE A 67 -3.31 -1.53 -3.85
CA ILE A 67 -3.22 -0.45 -2.87
C ILE A 67 -4.60 0.08 -2.46
N PRO A 68 -5.39 -0.68 -1.66
CA PRO A 68 -6.75 -0.27 -1.26
C PRO A 68 -6.78 1.02 -0.42
N TYR A 69 -5.69 1.33 0.27
CA TYR A 69 -5.53 2.53 1.12
C TYR A 69 -4.31 3.32 0.66
N TRP A 70 -4.54 4.42 -0.07
CA TRP A 70 -3.47 5.16 -0.73
C TRP A 70 -3.79 6.64 -0.97
N ASN A 71 -2.76 7.48 -1.01
CA ASN A 71 -2.76 8.80 -1.61
C ASN A 71 -1.33 9.23 -2.01
N ASP A 72 -1.17 10.44 -2.51
CA ASP A 72 0.10 10.99 -3.02
C ASP A 72 1.25 11.03 -1.98
N LYS A 73 0.95 10.92 -0.68
CA LYS A 73 1.98 10.85 0.38
C LYS A 73 2.66 9.48 0.46
N CYS A 74 2.02 8.43 -0.09
CA CYS A 74 2.48 7.06 0.05
C CYS A 74 3.59 6.69 -0.94
N GLY A 75 3.67 7.37 -2.07
CA GLY A 75 4.59 7.07 -3.16
C GLY A 75 3.93 7.15 -4.53
N GLU A 76 4.38 6.33 -5.46
CA GLU A 76 3.86 6.25 -6.83
C GLU A 76 3.38 4.84 -7.18
N TYR A 77 2.57 4.74 -8.23
CA TYR A 77 2.16 3.45 -8.79
C TYR A 77 2.10 3.51 -10.31
N PHE A 78 2.16 2.35 -10.93
CA PHE A 78 2.02 2.15 -12.37
C PHE A 78 1.23 0.87 -12.63
N TYR A 79 0.73 0.71 -13.87
CA TYR A 79 -0.07 -0.45 -14.25
C TYR A 79 0.62 -1.35 -15.27
N GLU A 80 1.39 -0.76 -16.17
CA GLU A 80 2.00 -1.47 -17.29
C GLU A 80 3.53 -1.52 -17.14
N GLN A 81 4.12 -2.64 -17.51
CA GLN A 81 5.57 -2.85 -17.37
C GLN A 81 6.40 -1.75 -18.05
N ASN A 82 5.95 -1.23 -19.18
CA ASN A 82 6.64 -0.18 -19.91
C ASN A 82 6.62 1.19 -19.22
N GLU A 83 5.78 1.38 -18.20
CA GLU A 83 5.73 2.59 -17.39
C GLU A 83 6.79 2.58 -16.27
N PHE A 84 7.36 1.42 -15.95
CA PHE A 84 8.21 1.23 -14.77
C PHE A 84 9.37 2.22 -14.72
N GLU A 85 10.16 2.32 -15.79
CA GLU A 85 11.37 3.16 -15.80
C GLU A 85 11.03 4.64 -15.56
N SER A 86 10.01 5.15 -16.24
CA SER A 86 9.55 6.52 -16.08
C SER A 86 9.04 6.78 -14.67
N LYS A 87 8.21 5.87 -14.13
CA LYS A 87 7.66 5.98 -12.78
C LYS A 87 8.71 5.81 -11.70
N TYR A 88 9.69 4.95 -11.90
CA TYR A 88 10.81 4.81 -10.99
C TYR A 88 11.63 6.10 -10.90
N ASN A 89 11.97 6.71 -12.03
CA ASN A 89 12.71 7.96 -12.07
C ASN A 89 11.92 9.11 -11.42
N GLU A 90 10.62 9.20 -11.69
CA GLU A 90 9.73 10.15 -11.02
C GLU A 90 9.71 9.93 -9.51
N PHE A 91 9.50 8.69 -9.07
CA PHE A 91 9.46 8.30 -7.68
C PHE A 91 10.76 8.66 -6.93
N ILE A 92 11.92 8.30 -7.49
CA ILE A 92 13.22 8.61 -6.88
C ILE A 92 13.45 10.12 -6.80
N SER A 93 13.05 10.88 -7.82
CA SER A 93 13.21 12.35 -7.82
C SER A 93 12.39 13.06 -6.73
N LYS A 94 11.32 12.44 -6.28
CA LYS A 94 10.40 12.96 -5.25
C LYS A 94 10.57 12.28 -3.88
N LEU A 95 11.56 11.39 -3.71
CA LEU A 95 11.64 10.47 -2.58
C LEU A 95 11.50 11.18 -1.22
N GLU A 96 12.16 12.32 -1.06
CA GLU A 96 12.13 13.12 0.18
C GLU A 96 10.81 13.87 0.43
N THR A 97 9.93 13.93 -0.56
CA THR A 97 8.66 14.63 -0.45
C THR A 97 7.54 13.77 0.10
N TYR A 98 7.67 12.44 0.02
CA TYR A 98 6.65 11.53 0.51
C TYR A 98 6.59 11.51 2.04
N GLN A 99 5.37 11.33 2.57
CA GLN A 99 5.08 11.29 4.01
C GLN A 99 4.11 10.14 4.32
N PRO A 100 4.49 8.88 4.04
CA PRO A 100 3.56 7.75 4.16
C PRO A 100 3.07 7.53 5.59
N ARG A 101 3.94 7.69 6.60
CA ARG A 101 3.51 7.61 8.00
C ARG A 101 2.46 8.66 8.36
N LYS A 102 2.56 9.87 7.79
CA LYS A 102 1.54 10.89 8.00
C LYS A 102 0.20 10.46 7.41
N TYR A 103 0.20 9.83 6.23
CA TYR A 103 -1.02 9.26 5.66
C TYR A 103 -1.67 8.23 6.60
N ILE A 104 -0.89 7.30 7.15
CA ILE A 104 -1.39 6.29 8.10
C ILE A 104 -1.99 6.96 9.34
N LEU A 105 -1.29 7.91 9.94
CA LEU A 105 -1.76 8.61 11.14
C LEU A 105 -3.06 9.39 10.89
N ASP A 106 -3.16 10.05 9.74
CA ASP A 106 -4.31 10.88 9.38
C ASP A 106 -5.55 10.03 8.99
N ASN A 107 -5.36 8.78 8.52
CA ASN A 107 -6.44 8.01 7.91
C ASN A 107 -6.72 6.66 8.56
N LEU A 108 -5.71 5.93 9.03
CA LEU A 108 -5.81 4.54 9.45
C LEU A 108 -5.41 4.31 10.92
N SER A 109 -5.06 5.35 11.66
CA SER A 109 -4.77 5.22 13.09
C SER A 109 -6.00 4.76 13.89
N VAL A 110 -5.77 4.15 15.03
CA VAL A 110 -6.83 3.69 15.94
C VAL A 110 -7.79 4.84 16.29
N GLU A 111 -7.27 6.05 16.50
CA GLU A 111 -8.06 7.25 16.79
C GLU A 111 -8.99 7.61 15.63
N GLN A 112 -8.47 7.60 14.40
CA GLN A 112 -9.27 7.93 13.21
C GLN A 112 -10.32 6.85 12.94
N CYS A 113 -9.95 5.58 13.02
CA CYS A 113 -10.87 4.47 12.87
C CYS A 113 -11.97 4.50 13.94
N SER A 114 -11.62 4.72 15.21
CA SER A 114 -12.59 4.86 16.30
C SER A 114 -13.55 6.03 16.09
N ARG A 115 -13.07 7.16 15.61
CA ARG A 115 -13.89 8.34 15.29
C ARG A 115 -14.90 8.03 14.19
N ARG A 116 -14.48 7.36 13.12
CA ARG A 116 -15.35 6.94 12.01
C ARG A 116 -16.41 5.94 12.48
N TRP A 117 -16.04 4.96 13.30
CA TRP A 117 -16.95 4.00 13.88
C TRP A 117 -18.01 4.66 14.75
N LYS A 118 -17.62 5.56 15.66
CA LYS A 118 -18.55 6.31 16.51
C LYS A 118 -19.55 7.12 15.69
N LYS A 119 -19.08 7.76 14.61
CA LYS A 119 -19.95 8.50 13.69
C LYS A 119 -20.96 7.57 13.01
N LEU A 120 -20.49 6.46 12.44
CA LEU A 120 -21.35 5.49 11.76
C LEU A 120 -22.42 4.93 12.70
N ILE A 121 -22.06 4.55 13.92
CA ILE A 121 -23.01 4.05 14.93
C ILE A 121 -24.06 5.12 15.29
N ALA A 122 -23.67 6.38 15.37
CA ALA A 122 -24.59 7.48 15.66
C ALA A 122 -25.60 7.74 14.51
N GLU A 123 -25.22 7.47 13.26
CA GLU A 123 -26.07 7.64 12.08
C GLU A 123 -27.10 6.49 11.92
N ILE A 124 -26.88 5.33 12.53
CA ILE A 124 -27.78 4.16 12.46
C ILE A 124 -28.96 4.29 13.45
N LYS A 125 -28.92 5.19 14.39
CA LYS A 125 -30.00 5.48 15.35
C LYS A 125 -31.04 6.41 14.74
#